data_b2129334ee90c020bc0a0bfec1df5544
#
_entry.id   b2129334ee90c020bc0a0bfec1df5544
#
_cell.length_a   1.000
_cell.length_b   1.000
_cell.length_c   1.000
_cell.angle_alpha   90.00
_cell.angle_beta   90.00
_cell.angle_gamma   90.00
#
_symmetry.space_group_name_H-M   'P 1'
#
loop_
_entity.id
_entity.type
_entity.pdbx_description
1 polymer ?
#
loop_
_entity_poly.entity_id
_entity_poly.type
_entity_poly.pdbx_seq_one_letter_code
_entity_poly.pdbx_strand_id
1 'polypeptide(L)'
;MFGKTSLRVATGALLLALAPMGAMAKTYQHSLGTVDIDSVPQRVVVLGYGSLDYIDALGVTPVGMPKTLLPKSLEKFQIDSFANTGSVKEVNFETLFMLKPDLIIAEGRMADIYKDLSDIAPTYMFRIDTTDYWKTTQEHWRTLGDIFNKEEQAEQLIEGVQEQINHLHAKVAAQPPRTLTVSNSGNSLAMFGTNSRFSFVYEEAGFATSTSENVKSVPRTHGNLISFEYIADAQPEVLLILDREQAIGQSSGKAKQLFDNDLVKSTPAAKNNRVLFMDPAAWYLTAGGYQSTQTMIKELNQVIAN
;
A
#
# COMPACT_ATOMS: atom_id res chain seq x y z
N MET A 1 -92.82 -5.35 11.79
CA MET A 1 -91.69 -5.86 12.60
C MET A 1 -90.51 -6.06 11.67
N PHE A 2 -89.55 -5.15 11.71
CA PHE A 2 -88.38 -5.20 10.83
C PHE A 2 -87.16 -5.58 11.67
N GLY A 3 -86.62 -6.79 11.38
CA GLY A 3 -85.40 -7.24 12.02
C GLY A 3 -84.13 -6.61 11.37
N LYS A 4 -83.37 -5.96 12.18
CA LYS A 4 -82.01 -5.42 11.78
C LYS A 4 -80.95 -6.48 11.93
N THR A 5 -80.38 -6.95 10.80
CA THR A 5 -79.22 -7.82 10.78
C THR A 5 -77.95 -6.95 10.77
N SER A 6 -77.20 -7.00 11.84
CA SER A 6 -75.90 -6.31 11.95
C SER A 6 -74.77 -7.19 11.35
N LEU A 7 -74.16 -6.70 10.27
CA LEU A 7 -72.99 -7.31 9.63
C LEU A 7 -71.72 -6.89 10.43
N ARG A 8 -71.03 -7.84 11.09
CA ARG A 8 -69.75 -7.60 11.76
C ARG A 8 -68.62 -7.82 10.74
N VAL A 9 -67.98 -6.74 10.35
CA VAL A 9 -66.73 -6.78 9.57
C VAL A 9 -65.60 -7.11 10.50
N ALA A 10 -64.97 -8.28 10.34
CA ALA A 10 -63.76 -8.65 11.05
C ALA A 10 -62.53 -8.13 10.23
N THR A 11 -61.89 -7.09 10.72
CA THR A 11 -60.65 -6.59 10.16
C THR A 11 -59.49 -7.45 10.64
N GLY A 12 -59.04 -8.39 9.82
CA GLY A 12 -57.83 -9.19 10.06
C GLY A 12 -56.60 -8.33 9.81
N ALA A 13 -55.83 -7.94 10.87
CA ALA A 13 -54.54 -7.34 10.75
C ALA A 13 -53.50 -8.41 10.35
N LEU A 14 -53.03 -8.36 9.11
CA LEU A 14 -51.94 -9.21 8.60
C LEU A 14 -50.62 -8.61 9.14
N LEU A 15 -50.11 -9.16 10.24
CA LEU A 15 -48.76 -8.89 10.74
C LEU A 15 -47.76 -9.57 9.79
N LEU A 16 -47.16 -8.78 8.86
CA LEU A 16 -45.95 -9.22 8.14
C LEU A 16 -44.81 -9.28 9.17
N ALA A 17 -44.44 -10.48 9.57
CA ALA A 17 -43.20 -10.74 10.29
C ALA A 17 -42.03 -10.52 9.31
N LEU A 18 -41.36 -9.36 9.42
CA LEU A 18 -40.02 -9.17 8.85
C LEU A 18 -39.08 -10.12 9.61
N ALA A 19 -38.82 -11.29 9.02
CA ALA A 19 -37.71 -12.12 9.48
C ALA A 19 -36.43 -11.32 9.28
N PRO A 20 -35.54 -11.21 10.30
CA PRO A 20 -34.22 -10.62 10.09
C PRO A 20 -33.52 -11.51 9.04
N MET A 21 -33.19 -10.94 7.88
CA MET A 21 -32.23 -11.56 6.96
C MET A 21 -30.91 -11.58 7.74
N GLY A 22 -30.59 -12.73 8.33
CA GLY A 22 -29.27 -12.94 8.93
C GLY A 22 -28.22 -12.69 7.86
N ALA A 23 -27.35 -11.71 8.08
CA ALA A 23 -26.18 -11.53 7.25
C ALA A 23 -25.39 -12.84 7.32
N MET A 24 -25.22 -13.51 6.18
CA MET A 24 -24.35 -14.69 6.13
C MET A 24 -22.91 -14.17 6.18
N ALA A 25 -22.10 -14.76 7.06
CA ALA A 25 -20.68 -14.53 7.11
C ALA A 25 -20.06 -14.70 5.73
N LYS A 26 -19.26 -13.71 5.31
CA LYS A 26 -18.54 -13.78 4.04
C LYS A 26 -17.06 -14.08 4.32
N THR A 27 -16.54 -15.11 3.66
CA THR A 27 -15.15 -15.56 3.83
C THR A 27 -14.24 -14.86 2.83
N TYR A 28 -13.19 -14.22 3.30
CA TYR A 28 -12.18 -13.56 2.49
C TYR A 28 -10.84 -14.27 2.60
N GLN A 29 -10.19 -14.48 1.45
CA GLN A 29 -8.88 -15.10 1.39
C GLN A 29 -7.77 -14.05 1.47
N HIS A 30 -6.64 -14.43 2.09
CA HIS A 30 -5.42 -13.64 2.14
C HIS A 30 -4.19 -14.56 2.27
N SER A 31 -2.98 -14.00 2.24
CA SER A 31 -1.72 -14.75 2.16
C SER A 31 -1.45 -15.71 3.34
N LEU A 32 -2.14 -15.57 4.47
CA LEU A 32 -1.96 -16.42 5.66
C LEU A 32 -3.20 -17.27 6.00
N GLY A 33 -4.20 -17.29 5.12
CA GLY A 33 -5.42 -18.09 5.32
C GLY A 33 -6.69 -17.36 4.89
N THR A 34 -7.73 -17.49 5.71
CA THR A 34 -9.03 -16.88 5.48
C THR A 34 -9.51 -16.13 6.71
N VAL A 35 -10.38 -15.16 6.50
CA VAL A 35 -11.10 -14.46 7.57
C VAL A 35 -12.59 -14.42 7.25
N ASP A 36 -13.42 -14.75 8.24
CA ASP A 36 -14.88 -14.64 8.14
C ASP A 36 -15.33 -13.31 8.74
N ILE A 37 -16.17 -12.59 8.00
CA ILE A 37 -16.72 -11.29 8.40
C ILE A 37 -18.25 -11.36 8.29
N ASP A 38 -18.94 -11.23 9.42
CA ASP A 38 -20.37 -11.40 9.51
C ASP A 38 -21.18 -10.16 9.11
N SER A 39 -20.57 -8.98 9.23
CA SER A 39 -21.18 -7.69 8.95
C SER A 39 -20.13 -6.64 8.63
N VAL A 40 -20.55 -5.52 8.03
CA VAL A 40 -19.63 -4.39 7.75
C VAL A 40 -18.96 -3.91 9.04
N PRO A 41 -17.62 -3.97 9.14
CA PRO A 41 -16.90 -3.62 10.35
C PRO A 41 -17.08 -2.15 10.73
N GLN A 42 -17.27 -1.90 12.04
CA GLN A 42 -17.48 -0.57 12.62
C GLN A 42 -16.29 -0.10 13.48
N ARG A 43 -15.49 -1.05 13.97
CA ARG A 43 -14.35 -0.79 14.86
C ARG A 43 -13.07 -1.35 14.26
N VAL A 44 -12.64 -0.72 13.19
CA VAL A 44 -11.49 -1.16 12.42
C VAL A 44 -10.19 -0.68 13.05
N VAL A 45 -9.25 -1.58 13.28
CA VAL A 45 -7.88 -1.25 13.60
C VAL A 45 -7.00 -1.59 12.41
N VAL A 46 -6.11 -0.66 12.04
CA VAL A 46 -5.16 -0.85 10.92
C VAL A 46 -3.75 -0.85 11.47
N LEU A 47 -2.96 -1.85 11.12
CA LEU A 47 -1.60 -2.04 11.64
C LEU A 47 -0.51 -1.78 10.59
N GLY A 48 -0.85 -1.09 9.50
CA GLY A 48 0.09 -0.70 8.46
C GLY A 48 -0.32 0.59 7.77
N TYR A 49 0.62 1.24 7.10
CA TYR A 49 0.37 2.55 6.49
C TYR A 49 -0.13 2.46 5.06
N GLY A 50 0.16 1.40 4.32
CA GLY A 50 -0.37 1.19 2.98
C GLY A 50 -1.87 0.91 3.01
N SER A 51 -2.30 0.01 3.89
CA SER A 51 -3.71 -0.28 4.12
C SER A 51 -4.45 0.92 4.73
N LEU A 52 -3.80 1.70 5.61
CA LEU A 52 -4.38 2.93 6.17
C LEU A 52 -4.60 3.99 5.07
N ASP A 53 -3.63 4.20 4.19
CA ASP A 53 -3.73 5.10 3.04
C ASP A 53 -4.88 4.71 2.11
N TYR A 54 -5.06 3.42 1.88
CA TYR A 54 -6.14 2.95 1.02
C TYR A 54 -7.53 3.08 1.67
N ILE A 55 -7.72 2.61 2.91
CA ILE A 55 -9.05 2.73 3.54
C ILE A 55 -9.46 4.18 3.78
N ASP A 56 -8.49 5.07 3.93
CA ASP A 56 -8.71 6.51 3.99
C ASP A 56 -9.28 7.04 2.66
N ALA A 57 -8.69 6.66 1.53
CA ALA A 57 -9.22 6.99 0.20
C ALA A 57 -10.62 6.39 -0.04
N LEU A 58 -10.87 5.21 0.55
CA LEU A 58 -12.17 4.55 0.52
C LEU A 58 -13.20 5.21 1.47
N GLY A 59 -12.79 6.22 2.26
CA GLY A 59 -13.65 6.92 3.21
C GLY A 59 -14.01 6.09 4.44
N VAL A 60 -13.15 5.16 4.85
CA VAL A 60 -13.29 4.37 6.08
C VAL A 60 -12.40 4.97 7.17
N THR A 61 -12.98 5.19 8.34
CA THR A 61 -12.26 5.80 9.48
C THR A 61 -11.93 4.72 10.52
N PRO A 62 -10.66 4.39 10.76
CA PRO A 62 -10.28 3.42 11.78
C PRO A 62 -10.38 4.01 13.20
N VAL A 63 -10.49 3.14 14.21
CA VAL A 63 -10.47 3.55 15.62
C VAL A 63 -9.05 3.58 16.20
N GLY A 64 -8.09 2.93 15.56
CA GLY A 64 -6.69 2.89 15.97
C GLY A 64 -5.74 2.48 14.86
N MET A 65 -4.51 3.03 14.92
CA MET A 65 -3.43 2.73 13.99
C MET A 65 -2.07 3.00 14.64
N PRO A 66 -0.95 2.54 14.07
CA PRO A 66 0.38 2.95 14.49
C PRO A 66 0.58 4.45 14.26
N LYS A 67 1.23 5.14 15.21
CA LYS A 67 1.53 6.57 15.07
C LYS A 67 3.03 6.88 15.00
N THR A 68 3.88 5.88 15.27
CA THR A 68 5.33 6.03 15.19
C THR A 68 5.79 6.15 13.74
N LEU A 69 6.39 7.26 13.35
CA LEU A 69 6.80 7.57 11.97
C LEU A 69 5.62 7.61 10.98
N LEU A 70 4.48 8.11 11.44
CA LEU A 70 3.30 8.29 10.59
C LEU A 70 3.66 9.17 9.38
N PRO A 71 3.44 8.70 8.14
CA PRO A 71 3.72 9.49 6.94
C PRO A 71 2.95 10.81 6.93
N LYS A 72 3.56 11.85 6.33
CA LYS A 72 2.93 13.17 6.24
C LYS A 72 1.58 13.15 5.53
N SER A 73 1.42 12.30 4.52
CA SER A 73 0.13 12.10 3.83
C SER A 73 -0.99 11.62 4.75
N LEU A 74 -0.63 11.00 5.90
CA LEU A 74 -1.54 10.45 6.89
C LEU A 74 -1.55 11.27 8.20
N GLU A 75 -0.95 12.48 8.22
CA GLU A 75 -0.79 13.29 9.45
C GLU A 75 -2.12 13.64 10.15
N LYS A 76 -3.24 13.63 9.43
CA LYS A 76 -4.58 13.81 10.00
C LYS A 76 -4.94 12.79 11.08
N PHE A 77 -4.32 11.61 11.04
CA PHE A 77 -4.51 10.56 12.05
C PHE A 77 -3.64 10.72 13.30
N GLN A 78 -2.80 11.77 13.37
CA GLN A 78 -1.95 12.01 14.52
C GLN A 78 -2.73 12.52 15.76
N ILE A 79 -3.95 13.03 15.59
CA ILE A 79 -4.79 13.59 16.67
C ILE A 79 -5.24 12.52 17.67
N ASP A 80 -5.56 12.95 18.90
CA ASP A 80 -5.84 12.04 20.04
C ASP A 80 -7.14 11.25 19.91
N SER A 81 -8.05 11.64 19.00
CA SER A 81 -9.28 10.87 18.74
C SER A 81 -9.02 9.49 18.16
N PHE A 82 -7.85 9.25 17.60
CA PHE A 82 -7.41 7.94 17.12
C PHE A 82 -6.45 7.30 18.11
N ALA A 83 -6.70 6.04 18.47
CA ALA A 83 -5.81 5.34 19.39
C ALA A 83 -4.48 4.99 18.74
N ASN A 84 -3.39 5.11 19.49
CA ASN A 84 -2.05 4.72 19.05
C ASN A 84 -1.81 3.24 19.36
N THR A 85 -1.75 2.40 18.34
CA THR A 85 -1.48 0.96 18.46
C THR A 85 0.01 0.60 18.42
N GLY A 86 0.91 1.58 18.54
CA GLY A 86 2.36 1.37 18.54
C GLY A 86 3.07 1.78 17.25
N SER A 87 3.81 0.88 16.66
CA SER A 87 4.54 1.06 15.40
C SER A 87 4.18 -0.02 14.37
N VAL A 88 4.59 0.17 13.11
CA VAL A 88 4.46 -0.88 12.07
C VAL A 88 5.37 -2.10 12.28
N LYS A 89 6.09 -2.17 13.40
CA LYS A 89 6.94 -3.30 13.77
C LYS A 89 6.57 -3.88 15.13
N GLU A 90 5.96 -3.09 15.98
CA GLU A 90 5.68 -3.45 17.36
C GLU A 90 4.28 -2.96 17.74
N VAL A 91 3.39 -3.91 18.01
CA VAL A 91 1.98 -3.65 18.33
C VAL A 91 1.82 -3.51 19.84
N ASN A 92 1.07 -2.50 20.26
CA ASN A 92 0.59 -2.40 21.63
C ASN A 92 -0.67 -3.26 21.79
N PHE A 93 -0.50 -4.50 22.22
CA PHE A 93 -1.59 -5.47 22.39
C PHE A 93 -2.61 -5.04 23.45
N GLU A 94 -2.20 -4.33 24.51
CA GLU A 94 -3.12 -3.81 25.54
C GLU A 94 -4.08 -2.80 24.90
N THR A 95 -3.54 -1.83 24.15
CA THR A 95 -4.37 -0.87 23.42
C THR A 95 -5.29 -1.58 22.44
N LEU A 96 -4.77 -2.55 21.69
CA LEU A 96 -5.55 -3.30 20.72
C LEU A 96 -6.73 -4.02 21.38
N PHE A 97 -6.48 -4.71 22.48
CA PHE A 97 -7.51 -5.41 23.26
C PHE A 97 -8.58 -4.46 23.80
N MET A 98 -8.16 -3.30 24.32
CA MET A 98 -9.09 -2.28 24.86
C MET A 98 -9.97 -1.64 23.78
N LEU A 99 -9.51 -1.58 22.55
CA LEU A 99 -10.26 -1.04 21.42
C LEU A 99 -11.41 -1.96 21.00
N LYS A 100 -11.39 -3.25 21.35
CA LYS A 100 -12.39 -4.25 20.96
C LYS A 100 -12.72 -4.14 19.46
N PRO A 101 -11.73 -4.33 18.58
CA PRO A 101 -11.97 -4.25 17.15
C PRO A 101 -12.89 -5.36 16.68
N ASP A 102 -13.66 -5.10 15.62
CA ASP A 102 -14.42 -6.09 14.87
C ASP A 102 -13.71 -6.48 13.56
N LEU A 103 -12.65 -5.73 13.19
CA LEU A 103 -11.71 -6.08 12.14
C LEU A 103 -10.32 -5.51 12.45
N ILE A 104 -9.30 -6.32 12.27
CA ILE A 104 -7.90 -5.90 12.21
C ILE A 104 -7.41 -6.04 10.77
N ILE A 105 -6.84 -4.96 10.20
CA ILE A 105 -6.14 -5.01 8.93
C ILE A 105 -4.65 -4.98 9.25
N ALA A 106 -3.98 -6.12 9.08
CA ALA A 106 -2.55 -6.27 9.31
C ALA A 106 -1.77 -6.25 7.99
N GLU A 107 -0.50 -5.86 8.03
CA GLU A 107 0.39 -5.90 6.87
C GLU A 107 1.52 -6.91 7.04
N GLY A 108 2.30 -7.15 5.98
CA GLY A 108 3.33 -8.20 5.94
C GLY A 108 4.36 -8.17 7.08
N ARG A 109 4.61 -7.00 7.72
CA ARG A 109 5.47 -6.89 8.91
C ARG A 109 4.88 -7.54 10.16
N MET A 110 3.57 -7.80 10.17
CA MET A 110 2.83 -8.42 11.27
C MET A 110 2.60 -9.92 11.04
N ALA A 111 3.20 -10.51 9.98
CA ALA A 111 2.95 -11.91 9.62
C ALA A 111 3.29 -12.89 10.75
N ASP A 112 4.38 -12.65 11.49
CA ASP A 112 4.83 -13.54 12.58
C ASP A 112 3.89 -13.52 13.79
N ILE A 113 3.12 -12.45 13.98
CA ILE A 113 2.14 -12.31 15.07
C ILE A 113 0.69 -12.41 14.59
N TYR A 114 0.47 -12.87 13.35
CA TYR A 114 -0.87 -12.99 12.76
C TYR A 114 -1.84 -13.79 13.64
N LYS A 115 -1.35 -14.90 14.21
CA LYS A 115 -2.18 -15.75 15.08
C LYS A 115 -2.64 -14.99 16.34
N ASP A 116 -1.74 -14.26 16.98
CA ASP A 116 -2.06 -13.50 18.20
C ASP A 116 -3.06 -12.38 17.90
N LEU A 117 -2.96 -11.75 16.71
CA LEU A 117 -3.94 -10.77 16.25
C LEU A 117 -5.31 -11.41 16.00
N SER A 118 -5.33 -12.58 15.38
CA SER A 118 -6.56 -13.32 15.06
C SER A 118 -7.27 -13.87 16.32
N ASP A 119 -6.52 -14.09 17.42
CA ASP A 119 -7.10 -14.45 18.72
C ASP A 119 -7.85 -13.26 19.38
N ILE A 120 -7.61 -12.01 18.94
CA ILE A 120 -8.29 -10.79 19.41
C ILE A 120 -9.53 -10.45 18.58
N ALA A 121 -9.39 -10.47 17.25
CA ALA A 121 -10.48 -10.15 16.31
C ALA A 121 -10.23 -10.74 14.92
N PRO A 122 -11.26 -10.85 14.06
CA PRO A 122 -11.10 -11.18 12.66
C PRO A 122 -9.98 -10.33 12.04
N THR A 123 -8.97 -10.99 11.42
CA THR A 123 -7.77 -10.32 10.93
C THR A 123 -7.57 -10.58 9.44
N TYR A 124 -7.59 -9.51 8.64
CA TYR A 124 -7.28 -9.54 7.22
C TYR A 124 -5.82 -9.15 6.98
N MET A 125 -5.09 -9.97 6.21
CA MET A 125 -3.68 -9.70 5.89
C MET A 125 -3.56 -8.96 4.55
N PHE A 126 -3.29 -7.67 4.60
CA PHE A 126 -2.95 -6.82 3.45
C PHE A 126 -1.46 -6.94 3.15
N ARG A 127 -1.11 -7.77 2.18
CA ARG A 127 0.28 -8.04 1.83
C ARG A 127 0.50 -7.97 0.32
N ILE A 128 1.20 -6.95 -0.12
CA ILE A 128 1.54 -6.76 -1.54
C ILE A 128 2.62 -7.75 -1.95
N ASP A 129 2.39 -8.47 -3.05
CA ASP A 129 3.41 -9.27 -3.69
C ASP A 129 4.33 -8.35 -4.49
N THR A 130 5.63 -8.44 -4.21
CA THR A 130 6.63 -7.61 -4.86
C THR A 130 6.93 -8.02 -6.31
N THR A 131 6.45 -9.18 -6.74
CA THR A 131 6.60 -9.67 -8.13
C THR A 131 5.38 -9.37 -8.99
N ASP A 132 4.27 -8.97 -8.37
CA ASP A 132 3.00 -8.66 -9.04
C ASP A 132 2.29 -7.52 -8.28
N TYR A 133 3.00 -6.39 -8.19
CA TYR A 133 2.65 -5.28 -7.30
C TYR A 133 1.24 -4.74 -7.57
N TRP A 134 0.94 -4.34 -8.81
CA TRP A 134 -0.31 -3.67 -9.09
C TRP A 134 -1.51 -4.62 -9.07
N LYS A 135 -1.34 -5.84 -9.57
CA LYS A 135 -2.39 -6.85 -9.50
C LYS A 135 -2.78 -7.16 -8.06
N THR A 136 -1.81 -7.45 -7.20
CA THR A 136 -2.10 -7.76 -5.79
C THR A 136 -2.63 -6.54 -5.03
N THR A 137 -2.21 -5.34 -5.39
CA THR A 137 -2.79 -4.09 -4.86
C THR A 137 -4.27 -3.99 -5.22
N GLN A 138 -4.65 -4.19 -6.48
CA GLN A 138 -6.05 -4.18 -6.92
C GLN A 138 -6.89 -5.24 -6.22
N GLU A 139 -6.35 -6.45 -6.04
CA GLU A 139 -7.04 -7.56 -5.35
C GLU A 139 -7.38 -7.16 -3.90
N HIS A 140 -6.41 -6.58 -3.18
CA HIS A 140 -6.65 -6.08 -1.83
C HIS A 140 -7.64 -4.92 -1.79
N TRP A 141 -7.57 -4.00 -2.75
CA TRP A 141 -8.50 -2.87 -2.83
C TRP A 141 -9.94 -3.34 -3.06
N ARG A 142 -10.15 -4.30 -3.98
CA ARG A 142 -11.47 -4.91 -4.21
C ARG A 142 -11.98 -5.63 -2.97
N THR A 143 -11.11 -6.41 -2.32
CA THR A 143 -11.48 -7.14 -1.09
C THR A 143 -11.90 -6.19 0.02
N LEU A 144 -11.14 -5.11 0.27
CA LEU A 144 -11.52 -4.12 1.28
C LEU A 144 -12.75 -3.32 0.85
N GLY A 145 -12.91 -3.01 -0.45
CA GLY A 145 -14.13 -2.42 -0.98
C GLY A 145 -15.37 -3.26 -0.66
N ASP A 146 -15.28 -4.56 -0.88
CA ASP A 146 -16.34 -5.51 -0.59
C ASP A 146 -16.61 -5.67 0.93
N ILE A 147 -15.56 -5.75 1.76
CA ILE A 147 -15.69 -5.79 3.23
C ILE A 147 -16.46 -4.58 3.76
N PHE A 148 -16.25 -3.41 3.18
CA PHE A 148 -16.87 -2.15 3.62
C PHE A 148 -18.13 -1.75 2.82
N ASN A 149 -18.66 -2.59 1.95
CA ASN A 149 -19.78 -2.30 1.03
C ASN A 149 -19.52 -1.03 0.18
N LYS A 150 -18.32 -0.93 -0.36
CA LYS A 150 -17.81 0.21 -1.16
C LYS A 150 -17.16 -0.25 -2.47
N GLU A 151 -17.71 -1.31 -3.07
CA GLU A 151 -17.18 -1.95 -4.27
C GLU A 151 -17.07 -0.98 -5.45
N GLU A 152 -18.12 -0.18 -5.66
CA GLU A 152 -18.13 0.82 -6.75
C GLU A 152 -17.03 1.87 -6.55
N GLN A 153 -16.85 2.36 -5.31
CA GLN A 153 -15.80 3.32 -5.00
C GLN A 153 -14.41 2.69 -5.17
N ALA A 154 -14.24 1.43 -4.77
CA ALA A 154 -12.99 0.70 -4.96
C ALA A 154 -12.61 0.58 -6.44
N GLU A 155 -13.57 0.21 -7.30
CA GLU A 155 -13.33 0.12 -8.75
C GLU A 155 -13.01 1.49 -9.36
N GLN A 156 -13.69 2.56 -8.97
CA GLN A 156 -13.37 3.92 -9.43
C GLN A 156 -11.93 4.35 -9.08
N LEU A 157 -11.46 4.02 -7.86
CA LEU A 157 -10.08 4.29 -7.45
C LEU A 157 -9.08 3.46 -8.27
N ILE A 158 -9.39 2.18 -8.51
CA ILE A 158 -8.58 1.27 -9.32
C ILE A 158 -8.48 1.76 -10.77
N GLU A 159 -9.60 2.06 -11.40
CA GLU A 159 -9.66 2.56 -12.78
C GLU A 159 -8.86 3.85 -12.95
N GLY A 160 -9.03 4.80 -12.03
CA GLY A 160 -8.30 6.08 -12.07
C GLY A 160 -6.78 5.92 -11.94
N VAL A 161 -6.31 4.98 -11.13
CA VAL A 161 -4.87 4.67 -11.02
C VAL A 161 -4.39 3.88 -12.24
N GLN A 162 -5.18 2.92 -12.73
CA GLN A 162 -4.84 2.14 -13.93
C GLN A 162 -4.67 3.04 -15.16
N GLU A 163 -5.53 4.03 -15.34
CA GLU A 163 -5.39 5.01 -16.42
C GLU A 163 -4.07 5.81 -16.32
N GLN A 164 -3.70 6.22 -15.11
CA GLN A 164 -2.43 6.91 -14.88
C GLN A 164 -1.22 6.03 -15.17
N ILE A 165 -1.26 4.76 -14.78
CA ILE A 165 -0.23 3.76 -15.10
C ILE A 165 -0.12 3.58 -16.61
N ASN A 166 -1.25 3.37 -17.31
CA ASN A 166 -1.29 3.22 -18.76
C ASN A 166 -0.71 4.44 -19.48
N HIS A 167 -1.04 5.65 -18.98
CA HIS A 167 -0.51 6.88 -19.55
C HIS A 167 1.01 7.02 -19.36
N LEU A 168 1.52 6.67 -18.17
CA LEU A 168 2.95 6.65 -17.90
C LEU A 168 3.66 5.63 -18.79
N HIS A 169 3.14 4.40 -18.85
CA HIS A 169 3.67 3.32 -19.68
C HIS A 169 3.74 3.74 -21.16
N ALA A 170 2.68 4.33 -21.68
CA ALA A 170 2.62 4.79 -23.08
C ALA A 170 3.69 5.86 -23.39
N LYS A 171 4.04 6.72 -22.43
CA LYS A 171 5.09 7.73 -22.61
C LYS A 171 6.47 7.14 -22.83
N VAL A 172 6.77 6.01 -22.22
CA VAL A 172 8.09 5.36 -22.28
C VAL A 172 8.16 4.21 -23.26
N ALA A 173 7.02 3.71 -23.76
CA ALA A 173 6.92 2.48 -24.55
C ALA A 173 7.78 2.50 -25.82
N ALA A 174 7.92 3.67 -26.48
CA ALA A 174 8.72 3.79 -27.72
C ALA A 174 10.23 3.71 -27.44
N GLN A 175 10.68 4.18 -26.29
CA GLN A 175 12.08 4.19 -25.87
C GLN A 175 12.13 4.10 -24.34
N PRO A 176 12.00 2.88 -23.78
CA PRO A 176 12.04 2.68 -22.33
C PRO A 176 13.39 3.13 -21.77
N PRO A 177 13.43 4.09 -20.83
CA PRO A 177 14.70 4.57 -20.28
C PRO A 177 15.38 3.49 -19.44
N ARG A 178 16.67 3.28 -19.64
CA ARG A 178 17.46 2.35 -18.83
C ARG A 178 17.59 2.91 -17.42
N THR A 179 16.98 2.24 -16.47
CA THR A 179 16.77 2.71 -15.11
C THR A 179 17.48 1.82 -14.09
N LEU A 180 18.18 2.44 -13.17
CA LEU A 180 18.76 1.78 -12.01
C LEU A 180 18.05 2.26 -10.75
N THR A 181 17.45 1.32 -10.01
CA THR A 181 16.85 1.61 -8.70
C THR A 181 17.80 1.19 -7.59
N VAL A 182 18.14 2.11 -6.73
CA VAL A 182 19.11 1.94 -5.63
C VAL A 182 18.47 2.32 -4.31
N SER A 183 18.68 1.53 -3.27
CA SER A 183 18.43 1.93 -1.89
C SER A 183 19.76 2.10 -1.16
N ASN A 184 19.93 3.19 -0.42
CA ASN A 184 21.03 3.33 0.51
C ASN A 184 20.58 3.11 1.95
N SER A 185 21.50 2.55 2.76
CA SER A 185 21.37 2.42 4.21
C SER A 185 22.74 2.76 4.82
N GLY A 186 22.86 3.97 5.35
CA GLY A 186 24.16 4.55 5.65
C GLY A 186 25.05 4.63 4.39
N ASN A 187 26.21 4.01 4.43
CA ASN A 187 27.15 3.95 3.30
C ASN A 187 26.94 2.72 2.38
N SER A 188 26.02 1.83 2.73
CA SER A 188 25.75 0.63 1.93
C SER A 188 24.73 0.94 0.85
N LEU A 189 25.05 0.54 -0.40
CA LEU A 189 24.17 0.67 -1.55
C LEU A 189 23.70 -0.71 -1.99
N ALA A 190 22.42 -0.81 -2.32
CA ALA A 190 21.84 -2.02 -2.88
C ALA A 190 20.98 -1.68 -4.09
N MET A 191 21.17 -2.40 -5.21
CA MET A 191 20.33 -2.29 -6.40
C MET A 191 19.16 -3.26 -6.35
N PHE A 192 18.08 -2.88 -7.03
CA PHE A 192 16.87 -3.64 -7.14
C PHE A 192 16.42 -3.73 -8.60
N GLY A 193 16.06 -4.93 -9.04
CA GLY A 193 15.56 -5.20 -10.40
C GLY A 193 14.06 -5.46 -10.42
N THR A 194 13.59 -6.11 -11.50
CA THR A 194 12.18 -6.40 -11.78
C THR A 194 11.51 -7.22 -10.67
N ASN A 195 12.14 -8.28 -10.19
CA ASN A 195 11.60 -9.15 -9.13
C ASN A 195 11.93 -8.60 -7.73
N SER A 196 11.51 -7.38 -7.45
CA SER A 196 11.82 -6.71 -6.19
C SER A 196 10.66 -5.84 -5.73
N ARG A 197 10.80 -5.26 -4.54
CA ARG A 197 9.84 -4.28 -4.01
C ARG A 197 9.67 -3.02 -4.89
N PHE A 198 10.50 -2.83 -5.90
CA PHE A 198 10.42 -1.76 -6.88
C PHE A 198 9.99 -2.28 -8.27
N SER A 199 9.37 -3.46 -8.34
CA SER A 199 8.87 -4.05 -9.60
C SER A 199 7.97 -3.07 -10.35
N PHE A 200 7.20 -2.25 -9.65
CA PHE A 200 6.33 -1.24 -10.22
C PHE A 200 7.02 -0.34 -11.26
N VAL A 201 8.28 0.00 -11.06
CA VAL A 201 9.07 0.80 -12.01
C VAL A 201 9.22 0.10 -13.35
N TYR A 202 9.40 -1.20 -13.31
CA TYR A 202 9.77 -1.99 -14.49
C TYR A 202 8.55 -2.63 -15.13
N GLU A 203 7.71 -3.29 -14.34
CA GLU A 203 6.58 -4.08 -14.83
C GLU A 203 5.40 -3.19 -15.22
N GLU A 204 5.00 -2.27 -14.33
CA GLU A 204 3.83 -1.42 -14.57
C GLU A 204 4.17 -0.14 -15.33
N ALA A 205 5.22 0.56 -14.92
CA ALA A 205 5.62 1.81 -15.58
C ALA A 205 6.39 1.60 -16.89
N GLY A 206 6.92 0.39 -17.14
CA GLY A 206 7.56 0.04 -18.41
C GLY A 206 8.98 0.55 -18.61
N PHE A 207 9.69 0.89 -17.52
CA PHE A 207 11.10 1.31 -17.59
C PHE A 207 11.99 0.08 -17.83
N ALA A 208 13.05 0.23 -18.63
CA ALA A 208 14.04 -0.82 -18.83
C ALA A 208 15.03 -0.89 -17.67
N THR A 209 15.54 -2.06 -17.35
CA THR A 209 16.59 -2.19 -16.34
C THR A 209 17.93 -1.70 -16.87
N SER A 210 18.71 -1.02 -16.02
CA SER A 210 20.12 -0.71 -16.28
C SER A 210 20.98 -1.56 -15.35
N THR A 211 21.74 -2.48 -15.94
CA THR A 211 22.65 -3.36 -15.20
C THR A 211 24.02 -3.36 -15.86
N SER A 212 25.09 -3.44 -15.06
CA SER A 212 26.42 -3.75 -15.58
C SER A 212 26.51 -5.23 -15.93
N GLU A 213 27.28 -5.58 -16.94
CA GLU A 213 27.51 -6.97 -17.33
C GLU A 213 28.13 -7.82 -16.20
N ASN A 214 28.80 -7.17 -15.26
CA ASN A 214 29.55 -7.79 -14.18
C ASN A 214 28.72 -8.23 -12.97
N VAL A 215 27.48 -7.73 -12.80
CA VAL A 215 26.62 -8.10 -11.66
C VAL A 215 25.21 -8.32 -12.16
N LYS A 216 24.81 -9.59 -12.23
CA LYS A 216 23.41 -9.95 -12.51
C LYS A 216 22.54 -9.63 -11.30
N SER A 217 21.41 -8.97 -11.54
CA SER A 217 20.37 -8.82 -10.53
C SER A 217 19.85 -10.20 -10.13
N VAL A 218 20.05 -10.57 -8.87
CA VAL A 218 19.46 -11.78 -8.28
C VAL A 218 18.30 -11.34 -7.39
N PRO A 219 17.12 -11.96 -7.48
CA PRO A 219 16.03 -11.63 -6.57
C PRO A 219 16.47 -11.80 -5.11
N ARG A 220 16.51 -10.68 -4.37
CA ARG A 220 16.84 -10.66 -2.94
C ARG A 220 15.97 -9.63 -2.23
N THR A 221 15.48 -9.98 -1.05
CA THR A 221 14.65 -9.12 -0.19
C THR A 221 15.33 -7.76 0.11
N HIS A 222 16.66 -7.75 0.21
CA HIS A 222 17.45 -6.56 0.55
C HIS A 222 18.25 -6.00 -0.63
N GLY A 223 17.98 -6.47 -1.86
CA GLY A 223 18.71 -6.08 -3.06
C GLY A 223 20.11 -6.69 -3.15
N ASN A 224 20.81 -6.37 -4.24
CA ASN A 224 22.21 -6.78 -4.44
C ASN A 224 23.14 -5.63 -4.08
N LEU A 225 24.10 -5.87 -3.21
CA LEU A 225 25.09 -4.86 -2.83
C LEU A 225 25.89 -4.40 -4.07
N ILE A 226 26.02 -3.10 -4.21
CA ILE A 226 26.76 -2.44 -5.29
C ILE A 226 27.66 -1.34 -4.74
N SER A 227 28.53 -0.80 -5.60
CA SER A 227 29.33 0.39 -5.33
C SER A 227 28.94 1.56 -6.26
N PHE A 228 29.58 2.72 -6.09
CA PHE A 228 29.41 3.83 -7.02
C PHE A 228 30.04 3.57 -8.39
N GLU A 229 31.11 2.77 -8.44
CA GLU A 229 31.71 2.29 -9.68
C GLU A 229 30.71 1.48 -10.48
N TYR A 230 29.93 0.61 -9.82
CA TYR A 230 28.85 -0.12 -10.47
C TYR A 230 27.82 0.82 -11.10
N ILE A 231 27.40 1.89 -10.40
CA ILE A 231 26.46 2.90 -10.93
C ILE A 231 27.05 3.57 -12.17
N ALA A 232 28.33 3.92 -12.11
CA ALA A 232 29.04 4.52 -13.24
C ALA A 232 29.14 3.55 -14.43
N ASP A 233 29.44 2.27 -14.20
CA ASP A 233 29.54 1.24 -15.25
C ASP A 233 28.19 0.90 -15.87
N ALA A 234 27.12 0.89 -15.08
CA ALA A 234 25.77 0.61 -15.56
C ALA A 234 25.22 1.71 -16.46
N GLN A 235 25.79 2.93 -16.42
CA GLN A 235 25.39 4.07 -17.26
C GLN A 235 23.87 4.26 -17.34
N PRO A 236 23.15 4.39 -16.20
CA PRO A 236 21.70 4.55 -16.21
C PRO A 236 21.29 5.88 -16.86
N GLU A 237 20.16 5.87 -17.57
CA GLU A 237 19.52 7.06 -18.12
C GLU A 237 18.56 7.69 -17.09
N VAL A 238 18.10 6.88 -16.13
CA VAL A 238 17.36 7.29 -14.94
C VAL A 238 17.95 6.59 -13.72
N LEU A 239 18.22 7.35 -12.66
CA LEU A 239 18.68 6.84 -11.39
C LEU A 239 17.66 7.17 -10.29
N LEU A 240 17.03 6.13 -9.75
CA LEU A 240 16.05 6.22 -8.67
C LEU A 240 16.72 5.84 -7.35
N ILE A 241 16.66 6.71 -6.35
CA ILE A 241 17.36 6.54 -5.08
C ILE A 241 16.36 6.57 -3.93
N LEU A 242 16.29 5.48 -3.16
CA LEU A 242 15.55 5.43 -1.91
C LEU A 242 16.50 5.63 -0.73
N ASP A 243 16.32 6.70 0.03
CA ASP A 243 16.97 6.87 1.35
C ASP A 243 16.20 6.05 2.39
N ARG A 244 16.70 4.83 2.66
CA ARG A 244 16.06 3.93 3.63
C ARG A 244 16.15 4.46 5.05
N GLU A 245 17.24 5.14 5.41
CA GLU A 245 17.39 5.72 6.76
C GLU A 245 16.35 6.81 6.99
N GLN A 246 16.10 7.63 5.97
CA GLN A 246 15.03 8.62 6.04
C GLN A 246 13.64 7.95 6.19
N ALA A 247 13.40 6.86 5.46
CA ALA A 247 12.14 6.11 5.57
C ALA A 247 11.88 5.58 6.98
N ILE A 248 12.92 5.18 7.71
CA ILE A 248 12.80 4.64 9.07
C ILE A 248 13.13 5.66 10.18
N GLY A 249 13.21 6.96 9.84
CA GLY A 249 13.40 8.04 10.79
C GLY A 249 14.80 8.12 11.42
N GLN A 250 15.81 7.47 10.81
CA GLN A 250 17.19 7.43 11.34
C GLN A 250 18.13 8.48 10.74
N SER A 251 17.74 9.13 9.64
CA SER A 251 18.56 10.10 8.92
C SER A 251 17.75 11.28 8.41
N SER A 252 18.41 12.38 8.18
CA SER A 252 17.86 13.62 7.65
C SER A 252 18.42 13.98 6.26
N GLY A 253 18.38 13.03 5.31
CA GLY A 253 18.69 13.33 3.90
C GLY A 253 20.18 13.35 3.54
N LYS A 254 21.01 12.58 4.22
CA LYS A 254 22.44 12.39 3.88
C LYS A 254 22.65 11.74 2.52
N ALA A 255 21.66 11.02 2.00
CA ALA A 255 21.72 10.39 0.69
C ALA A 255 22.10 11.38 -0.42
N LYS A 256 21.55 12.59 -0.41
CA LYS A 256 21.88 13.62 -1.42
C LYS A 256 23.37 13.96 -1.44
N GLN A 257 24.02 14.06 -0.28
CA GLN A 257 25.45 14.31 -0.19
C GLN A 257 26.26 13.09 -0.64
N LEU A 258 25.84 11.89 -0.27
CA LEU A 258 26.50 10.64 -0.64
C LEU A 258 26.52 10.43 -2.16
N PHE A 259 25.42 10.74 -2.84
CA PHE A 259 25.29 10.59 -4.29
C PHE A 259 25.82 11.80 -5.08
N ASP A 260 26.25 12.88 -4.43
CA ASP A 260 26.92 14.02 -5.08
C ASP A 260 28.42 13.76 -5.26
N ASN A 261 28.77 12.80 -6.10
CA ASN A 261 30.13 12.40 -6.40
C ASN A 261 30.38 12.26 -7.92
N ASP A 262 31.63 12.22 -8.33
CA ASP A 262 32.04 12.24 -9.75
C ASP A 262 31.57 10.99 -10.51
N LEU A 263 31.47 9.83 -9.85
CA LEU A 263 31.00 8.59 -10.46
C LEU A 263 29.53 8.72 -10.86
N VAL A 264 28.68 9.22 -9.96
CA VAL A 264 27.26 9.49 -10.26
C VAL A 264 27.13 10.59 -11.31
N LYS A 265 27.90 11.68 -11.20
CA LYS A 265 27.91 12.81 -12.16
C LYS A 265 28.30 12.37 -13.57
N SER A 266 29.10 11.29 -13.72
CA SER A 266 29.52 10.78 -15.02
C SER A 266 28.37 10.09 -15.80
N THR A 267 27.28 9.70 -15.11
CA THR A 267 26.16 8.96 -15.71
C THR A 267 25.28 9.83 -16.61
N PRO A 268 24.60 9.23 -17.62
CA PRO A 268 23.56 9.92 -18.40
C PRO A 268 22.43 10.48 -17.51
N ALA A 269 22.03 9.76 -16.47
CA ALA A 269 21.02 10.22 -15.53
C ALA A 269 21.36 11.55 -14.88
N ALA A 270 22.57 11.71 -14.37
CA ALA A 270 22.99 12.96 -13.75
C ALA A 270 23.13 14.10 -14.77
N LYS A 271 23.72 13.84 -15.96
CA LYS A 271 23.88 14.81 -17.03
C LYS A 271 22.56 15.39 -17.56
N ASN A 272 21.50 14.57 -17.52
CA ASN A 272 20.16 14.93 -18.01
C ASN A 272 19.17 15.27 -16.87
N ASN A 273 19.65 15.52 -15.65
CA ASN A 273 18.82 15.81 -14.46
C ASN A 273 17.75 14.73 -14.15
N ARG A 274 18.04 13.47 -14.46
CA ARG A 274 17.17 12.31 -14.24
C ARG A 274 17.61 11.47 -13.04
N VAL A 275 18.14 12.11 -12.01
CA VAL A 275 18.42 11.51 -10.69
C VAL A 275 17.29 11.91 -9.75
N LEU A 276 16.50 10.93 -9.30
CA LEU A 276 15.37 11.13 -8.43
C LEU A 276 15.63 10.53 -7.05
N PHE A 277 15.54 11.34 -6.00
CA PHE A 277 15.42 10.89 -4.63
C PHE A 277 13.94 10.66 -4.35
N MET A 278 13.54 9.40 -4.31
CA MET A 278 12.16 8.96 -4.18
C MET A 278 11.56 9.33 -2.82
N ASP A 279 10.25 9.58 -2.76
CA ASP A 279 9.54 9.76 -1.49
C ASP A 279 9.66 8.50 -0.64
N PRO A 280 10.36 8.56 0.52
CA PRO A 280 10.64 7.36 1.29
C PRO A 280 9.40 6.76 1.95
N ALA A 281 8.35 7.53 2.19
CA ALA A 281 7.09 7.01 2.70
C ALA A 281 6.35 6.23 1.61
N ALA A 282 6.15 6.82 0.43
CA ALA A 282 5.43 6.20 -0.69
C ALA A 282 6.07 4.88 -1.15
N TRP A 283 7.41 4.86 -1.28
CA TRP A 283 8.12 3.70 -1.80
C TRP A 283 8.52 2.65 -0.76
N TYR A 284 8.46 2.99 0.54
CA TYR A 284 8.95 2.06 1.57
C TYR A 284 7.94 1.72 2.66
N LEU A 285 7.12 2.67 3.12
CA LEU A 285 6.24 2.47 4.26
C LEU A 285 4.79 2.19 3.88
N THR A 286 4.32 2.77 2.78
CA THR A 286 2.90 2.80 2.39
C THR A 286 2.63 2.01 1.11
N ALA A 287 3.39 0.94 0.86
CA ALA A 287 3.20 0.10 -0.33
C ALA A 287 1.75 -0.40 -0.44
N GLY A 288 1.16 -0.28 -1.62
CA GLY A 288 -0.23 -0.64 -1.90
C GLY A 288 -1.26 0.39 -1.44
N GLY A 289 -0.84 1.54 -0.90
CA GLY A 289 -1.74 2.65 -0.59
C GLY A 289 -2.14 3.44 -1.84
N TYR A 290 -3.26 4.17 -1.76
CA TYR A 290 -3.79 4.92 -2.89
C TYR A 290 -2.96 6.17 -3.22
N GLN A 291 -2.77 7.07 -2.24
CA GLN A 291 -1.99 8.29 -2.44
C GLN A 291 -0.50 7.99 -2.69
N SER A 292 0.00 6.93 -2.06
CA SER A 292 1.36 6.46 -2.28
C SER A 292 1.58 6.03 -3.73
N THR A 293 0.66 5.23 -4.29
CA THR A 293 0.75 4.79 -5.69
C THR A 293 0.67 5.99 -6.64
N GLN A 294 -0.20 6.97 -6.37
CA GLN A 294 -0.23 8.22 -7.14
C GLN A 294 1.08 9.02 -7.04
N THR A 295 1.69 9.05 -5.85
CA THR A 295 3.01 9.70 -5.66
C THR A 295 4.09 9.01 -6.47
N MET A 296 4.12 7.67 -6.47
CA MET A 296 5.06 6.88 -7.28
C MET A 296 4.91 7.20 -8.77
N ILE A 297 3.68 7.21 -9.30
CA ILE A 297 3.39 7.55 -10.71
C ILE A 297 3.83 8.98 -11.02
N LYS A 298 3.52 9.94 -10.14
CA LYS A 298 3.89 11.34 -10.30
C LYS A 298 5.41 11.50 -10.37
N GLU A 299 6.16 10.88 -9.47
CA GLU A 299 7.62 10.95 -9.44
C GLU A 299 8.26 10.34 -10.69
N LEU A 300 7.75 9.21 -11.18
CA LEU A 300 8.22 8.62 -12.43
C LEU A 300 7.89 9.51 -13.64
N ASN A 301 6.72 10.14 -13.68
CA ASN A 301 6.40 11.13 -14.71
C ASN A 301 7.35 12.34 -14.67
N GLN A 302 7.69 12.84 -13.49
CA GLN A 302 8.60 13.99 -13.33
C GLN A 302 10.00 13.67 -13.83
N VAL A 303 10.54 12.51 -13.50
CA VAL A 303 11.93 12.16 -13.86
C VAL A 303 12.11 11.95 -15.36
N ILE A 304 11.07 11.60 -16.11
CA ILE A 304 11.14 11.45 -17.57
C ILE A 304 10.82 12.74 -18.32
N ALA A 305 10.21 13.74 -17.67
CA ALA A 305 9.91 15.04 -18.29
C ALA A 305 11.13 15.97 -18.35
N ASN A 306 12.18 15.67 -17.57
CA ASN A 306 13.47 16.36 -17.57
C ASN A 306 14.38 15.76 -18.69
#